data_92e78d97d8a39758d1b0e4740a629c9f
#
_entry.id   92e78d97d8a39758d1b0e4740a629c9f
#
_cell.length_a   1.000
_cell.length_b   1.000
_cell.length_c   1.000
_cell.angle_alpha   90.00
_cell.angle_beta   90.00
_cell.angle_gamma   90.00
#
_symmetry.space_group_name_H-M   'P 1'
#
loop_
_entity.id
_entity.type
_entity.pdbx_description
1 polymer ?
#
loop_
_entity_poly.entity_id
_entity_poly.type
_entity_poly.pdbx_seq_one_letter_code
_entity_poly.pdbx_strand_id
1 'polypeptide(L)'
;DIPSIKGILEDGEESERHASDEEPFSALAFKIMTDPFVGKLAFFRVYSGTLTSGSYVLNATKNKRERIGRILQMHANTRTEITEVYAGDIAAAVGLKDTTTGDTLCDPAAPIILESMEFPEPVISVAIEPASKAAQEKMGIALQKLAEEDPTFTVRTDEETGQTIISGMGELHLDIIVDRLLREFKVEAKVGNPQVAYRETITQPVDVEYKYQKQSGGRGQYGHVKIRVNPTEPGEGYKFENKTVGGSVPKEYVGPTDMGIQGAMQSGIVAGYPVVDVAVELSLIHI
;
A
#
# COMPACT_ATOMS: atom_id res chain seq x y z
N ASP A 1 -19.83 6.40 -34.71
CA ASP A 1 -18.37 6.24 -34.82
C ASP A 1 -17.77 6.21 -33.40
N ILE A 2 -16.99 5.20 -33.11
CA ILE A 2 -16.27 5.07 -31.83
C ILE A 2 -14.98 5.88 -31.99
N PRO A 3 -14.67 6.80 -31.07
CA PRO A 3 -13.44 7.57 -31.16
C PRO A 3 -12.23 6.67 -30.93
N SER A 4 -11.11 7.02 -31.53
CA SER A 4 -9.80 6.46 -31.21
C SER A 4 -9.39 6.81 -29.78
N ILE A 5 -8.53 6.02 -29.18
CA ILE A 5 -7.98 6.26 -27.84
C ILE A 5 -6.47 6.44 -27.89
N LYS A 6 -5.98 7.40 -27.14
CA LYS A 6 -4.55 7.62 -26.94
C LYS A 6 -4.00 6.69 -25.87
N GLY A 7 -2.72 6.38 -25.98
CA GLY A 7 -1.99 5.61 -25.01
C GLY A 7 -0.49 5.86 -25.11
N ILE A 8 0.25 5.25 -24.20
CA ILE A 8 1.70 5.37 -24.09
C ILE A 8 2.31 3.98 -24.32
N LEU A 9 3.30 3.90 -25.20
CA LEU A 9 4.08 2.69 -25.43
C LEU A 9 5.12 2.48 -24.31
N GLU A 10 5.75 1.31 -24.28
CA GLU A 10 6.79 0.98 -23.28
C GLU A 10 8.02 1.92 -23.32
N ASP A 11 8.32 2.51 -24.46
CA ASP A 11 9.40 3.48 -24.67
C ASP A 11 9.03 4.91 -24.27
N GLY A 12 7.76 5.13 -23.86
CA GLY A 12 7.23 6.44 -23.47
C GLY A 12 6.69 7.28 -24.63
N GLU A 13 6.65 6.75 -25.85
CA GLU A 13 6.07 7.44 -27.00
C GLU A 13 4.54 7.38 -26.96
N GLU A 14 3.89 8.47 -27.37
CA GLU A 14 2.44 8.51 -27.54
C GLU A 14 2.04 7.68 -28.77
N SER A 15 0.99 6.89 -28.62
CA SER A 15 0.40 6.09 -29.68
C SER A 15 -1.12 6.18 -29.61
N GLU A 16 -1.78 5.76 -30.67
CA GLU A 16 -3.23 5.79 -30.79
C GLU A 16 -3.74 4.43 -31.25
N ARG A 17 -4.90 4.02 -30.74
CA ARG A 17 -5.64 2.84 -31.19
C ARG A 17 -6.96 3.27 -31.79
N HIS A 18 -7.23 2.80 -33.01
CA HIS A 18 -8.49 3.05 -33.71
C HIS A 18 -9.48 1.93 -33.40
N ALA A 19 -10.76 2.27 -33.44
CA ALA A 19 -11.83 1.30 -33.24
C ALA A 19 -11.98 0.38 -34.46
N SER A 20 -11.05 -0.58 -34.58
CA SER A 20 -11.02 -1.60 -35.64
C SER A 20 -10.75 -2.96 -35.04
N ASP A 21 -11.45 -3.99 -35.51
CA ASP A 21 -11.26 -5.38 -35.11
C ASP A 21 -9.94 -5.96 -35.63
N GLU A 22 -9.32 -5.34 -36.64
CA GLU A 22 -8.07 -5.75 -37.23
C GLU A 22 -6.82 -5.21 -36.54
N GLU A 23 -6.99 -4.21 -35.66
CA GLU A 23 -5.90 -3.68 -34.84
C GLU A 23 -5.54 -4.62 -33.69
N PRO A 24 -4.33 -4.48 -33.10
CA PRO A 24 -4.00 -5.20 -31.88
C PRO A 24 -5.00 -4.92 -30.76
N PHE A 25 -5.35 -5.96 -30.00
CA PHE A 25 -6.30 -5.84 -28.90
C PHE A 25 -5.84 -4.82 -27.86
N SER A 26 -6.74 -3.93 -27.50
CA SER A 26 -6.60 -3.05 -26.33
C SER A 26 -7.94 -2.78 -25.66
N ALA A 27 -7.97 -2.80 -24.33
CA ALA A 27 -9.15 -2.57 -23.52
C ALA A 27 -8.80 -1.93 -22.18
N LEU A 28 -9.75 -1.21 -21.62
CA LEU A 28 -9.64 -0.61 -20.29
C LEU A 28 -10.57 -1.33 -19.31
N ALA A 29 -10.03 -1.86 -18.23
CA ALA A 29 -10.80 -2.39 -17.12
C ALA A 29 -11.32 -1.22 -16.27
N PHE A 30 -12.60 -0.88 -16.41
CA PHE A 30 -13.17 0.32 -15.81
C PHE A 30 -13.94 0.06 -14.50
N LYS A 31 -14.23 -1.20 -14.18
CA LYS A 31 -14.94 -1.57 -12.94
C LYS A 31 -14.61 -3.00 -12.54
N ILE A 32 -14.32 -3.18 -11.27
CA ILE A 32 -14.24 -4.51 -10.64
C ILE A 32 -15.48 -4.72 -9.78
N MET A 33 -16.01 -5.93 -9.78
CA MET A 33 -17.11 -6.35 -8.93
C MET A 33 -16.85 -7.75 -8.40
N THR A 34 -17.14 -7.98 -7.13
CA THR A 34 -17.11 -9.31 -6.53
C THR A 34 -18.50 -9.95 -6.65
N ASP A 35 -18.56 -11.06 -7.35
CA ASP A 35 -19.78 -11.85 -7.52
C ASP A 35 -19.73 -13.09 -6.62
N PRO A 36 -20.80 -13.41 -5.88
CA PRO A 36 -20.80 -14.55 -4.96
C PRO A 36 -20.69 -15.92 -5.64
N PHE A 37 -20.98 -16.01 -6.95
CA PHE A 37 -20.99 -17.29 -7.69
C PHE A 37 -19.76 -17.48 -8.59
N VAL A 38 -19.32 -16.43 -9.25
CA VAL A 38 -18.19 -16.50 -10.21
C VAL A 38 -16.91 -15.83 -9.70
N GLY A 39 -16.98 -15.18 -8.56
CA GLY A 39 -15.85 -14.48 -7.96
C GLY A 39 -15.63 -13.10 -8.57
N LYS A 40 -14.38 -12.76 -8.85
CA LYS A 40 -14.00 -11.45 -9.41
C LYS A 40 -14.44 -11.31 -10.85
N LEU A 41 -15.21 -10.28 -11.13
CA LEU A 41 -15.61 -9.82 -12.45
C LEU A 41 -14.88 -8.52 -12.78
N ALA A 42 -14.12 -8.50 -13.86
CA ALA A 42 -13.50 -7.30 -14.39
C ALA A 42 -14.29 -6.82 -15.61
N PHE A 43 -15.01 -5.72 -15.46
CA PHE A 43 -15.69 -5.07 -16.58
C PHE A 43 -14.69 -4.27 -17.39
N PHE A 44 -14.67 -4.49 -18.69
CA PHE A 44 -13.75 -3.83 -19.60
C PHE A 44 -14.46 -3.35 -20.85
N ARG A 45 -13.94 -2.27 -21.43
CA ARG A 45 -14.32 -1.77 -22.74
C ARG A 45 -13.19 -2.04 -23.73
N VAL A 46 -13.54 -2.67 -24.84
CA VAL A 46 -12.60 -2.90 -25.95
C VAL A 46 -12.51 -1.62 -26.79
N TYR A 47 -11.30 -1.12 -26.98
CA TYR A 47 -11.04 0.03 -27.82
C TYR A 47 -10.53 -0.36 -29.22
N SER A 48 -9.80 -1.45 -29.31
CA SER A 48 -9.28 -1.99 -30.58
C SER A 48 -9.13 -3.50 -30.52
N GLY A 49 -9.15 -4.13 -31.67
CA GLY A 49 -8.94 -5.56 -31.83
C GLY A 49 -10.07 -6.43 -31.32
N THR A 50 -9.81 -7.72 -31.27
CA THR A 50 -10.73 -8.76 -30.80
C THR A 50 -10.11 -9.56 -29.67
N LEU A 51 -10.96 -10.07 -28.77
CA LEU A 51 -10.53 -10.92 -27.67
C LEU A 51 -11.39 -12.18 -27.59
N THR A 52 -10.74 -13.32 -27.53
CA THR A 52 -11.40 -14.63 -27.42
C THR A 52 -11.31 -15.17 -25.99
N SER A 53 -12.36 -15.83 -25.53
CA SER A 53 -12.39 -16.56 -24.26
C SER A 53 -11.25 -17.60 -24.22
N GLY A 54 -10.57 -17.71 -23.07
CA GLY A 54 -9.45 -18.62 -22.87
C GLY A 54 -8.08 -18.11 -23.35
N SER A 55 -8.02 -16.97 -24.02
CA SER A 55 -6.76 -16.34 -24.50
C SER A 55 -5.98 -15.65 -23.38
N TYR A 56 -4.78 -15.21 -23.69
CA TYR A 56 -3.92 -14.45 -22.78
C TYR A 56 -3.87 -12.99 -23.19
N VAL A 57 -3.87 -12.13 -22.18
CA VAL A 57 -3.67 -10.68 -22.33
C VAL A 57 -2.50 -10.23 -21.45
N LEU A 58 -1.92 -9.09 -21.81
CA LEU A 58 -1.01 -8.36 -20.95
C LEU A 58 -1.78 -7.29 -20.19
N ASN A 59 -1.74 -7.30 -18.86
CA ASN A 59 -2.05 -6.15 -18.06
C ASN A 59 -0.85 -5.20 -18.13
N ALA A 60 -0.92 -4.22 -19.02
CA ALA A 60 0.20 -3.32 -19.32
C ALA A 60 0.53 -2.39 -18.13
N THR A 61 -0.48 -2.00 -17.36
CA THR A 61 -0.31 -1.14 -16.18
C THR A 61 0.57 -1.80 -15.11
N LYS A 62 0.43 -3.13 -14.94
CA LYS A 62 1.18 -3.92 -13.93
C LYS A 62 2.29 -4.78 -14.53
N ASN A 63 2.42 -4.77 -15.84
CA ASN A 63 3.33 -5.63 -16.61
C ASN A 63 3.18 -7.12 -16.23
N LYS A 64 1.93 -7.60 -16.20
CA LYS A 64 1.61 -8.98 -15.85
C LYS A 64 0.77 -9.64 -16.95
N ARG A 65 1.15 -10.86 -17.34
CA ARG A 65 0.35 -11.67 -18.26
C ARG A 65 -0.73 -12.40 -17.50
N GLU A 66 -1.98 -12.24 -17.92
CA GLU A 66 -3.14 -12.88 -17.32
C GLU A 66 -3.93 -13.68 -18.37
N ARG A 67 -4.66 -14.68 -17.91
CA ARG A 67 -5.52 -15.49 -18.76
C ARG A 67 -6.98 -15.08 -18.59
N ILE A 68 -7.65 -14.77 -19.69
CA ILE A 68 -9.10 -14.62 -19.73
C ILE A 68 -9.73 -16.01 -19.55
N GLY A 69 -10.46 -16.23 -18.49
CA GLY A 69 -11.18 -17.50 -18.27
C GLY A 69 -12.42 -17.55 -19.15
N ARG A 70 -13.43 -16.80 -18.77
CA ARG A 70 -14.70 -16.66 -19.52
C ARG A 70 -14.98 -15.19 -19.78
N ILE A 71 -15.69 -14.92 -20.86
CA ILE A 71 -16.20 -13.58 -21.19
C ILE A 71 -17.71 -13.63 -21.03
N LEU A 72 -18.26 -12.67 -20.31
CA LEU A 72 -19.68 -12.55 -20.01
C LEU A 72 -20.22 -11.25 -20.59
N GLN A 73 -21.30 -11.35 -21.34
CA GLN A 73 -22.16 -10.22 -21.63
C GLN A 73 -23.12 -10.03 -20.49
N MET A 74 -23.15 -8.85 -19.92
CA MET A 74 -23.96 -8.53 -18.75
C MET A 74 -25.18 -7.71 -19.15
N HIS A 75 -26.34 -8.12 -18.69
CA HIS A 75 -27.58 -7.37 -18.79
C HIS A 75 -28.27 -7.40 -17.42
N ALA A 76 -28.19 -6.31 -16.68
CA ALA A 76 -28.53 -6.24 -15.27
C ALA A 76 -27.87 -7.39 -14.48
N ASN A 77 -28.65 -8.30 -13.88
CA ASN A 77 -28.13 -9.46 -13.15
C ASN A 77 -28.00 -10.72 -14.03
N THR A 78 -28.39 -10.64 -15.31
CA THR A 78 -28.29 -11.78 -16.24
C THR A 78 -26.89 -11.82 -16.84
N ARG A 79 -26.31 -13.00 -16.86
CA ARG A 79 -24.98 -13.28 -17.40
C ARG A 79 -25.12 -14.22 -18.58
N THR A 80 -24.67 -13.80 -19.76
CA THR A 80 -24.62 -14.64 -20.93
C THR A 80 -23.17 -14.85 -21.29
N GLU A 81 -22.71 -16.10 -21.32
CA GLU A 81 -21.36 -16.43 -21.75
C GLU A 81 -21.21 -16.23 -23.27
N ILE A 82 -20.17 -15.52 -23.66
CA ILE A 82 -19.83 -15.26 -25.05
C ILE A 82 -18.39 -15.71 -25.31
N THR A 83 -18.10 -16.05 -26.54
CA THR A 83 -16.79 -16.58 -26.92
C THR A 83 -15.82 -15.50 -27.37
N GLU A 84 -16.33 -14.37 -27.83
CA GLU A 84 -15.54 -13.34 -28.48
C GLU A 84 -16.16 -11.96 -28.26
N VAL A 85 -15.32 -10.92 -28.19
CA VAL A 85 -15.71 -9.50 -28.14
C VAL A 85 -14.89 -8.71 -29.16
N TYR A 86 -15.45 -7.59 -29.61
CA TYR A 86 -14.97 -6.76 -30.72
C TYR A 86 -14.72 -5.32 -30.27
N ALA A 87 -14.06 -4.53 -31.12
CA ALA A 87 -13.82 -3.11 -30.87
C ALA A 87 -15.12 -2.36 -30.60
N GLY A 88 -15.19 -1.66 -29.45
CA GLY A 88 -16.37 -0.95 -28.98
C GLY A 88 -17.24 -1.71 -27.99
N ASP A 89 -17.07 -3.01 -27.85
CA ASP A 89 -17.85 -3.81 -26.92
C ASP A 89 -17.50 -3.54 -25.46
N ILE A 90 -18.50 -3.75 -24.60
CA ILE A 90 -18.35 -3.78 -23.14
C ILE A 90 -18.73 -5.19 -22.68
N ALA A 91 -17.83 -5.82 -21.96
CA ALA A 91 -18.03 -7.15 -21.40
C ALA A 91 -17.40 -7.28 -20.00
N ALA A 92 -17.62 -8.42 -19.36
CA ALA A 92 -16.97 -8.77 -18.11
C ALA A 92 -16.12 -10.02 -18.30
N ALA A 93 -14.89 -9.99 -17.77
CA ALA A 93 -13.99 -11.14 -17.75
C ALA A 93 -13.96 -11.80 -16.39
N VAL A 94 -13.96 -13.14 -16.40
CA VAL A 94 -13.70 -13.99 -15.23
C VAL A 94 -12.28 -14.55 -15.35
N GLY A 95 -11.57 -14.63 -14.24
CA GLY A 95 -10.25 -15.27 -14.18
C GLY A 95 -9.07 -14.30 -14.10
N LEU A 96 -9.30 -13.00 -14.26
CA LEU A 96 -8.28 -11.97 -14.05
C LEU A 96 -8.05 -11.79 -12.54
N LYS A 97 -6.84 -12.13 -12.08
CA LYS A 97 -6.50 -12.12 -10.65
C LYS A 97 -5.91 -10.79 -10.20
N ASP A 98 -5.01 -10.25 -10.99
CA ASP A 98 -4.23 -9.05 -10.67
C ASP A 98 -4.86 -7.75 -11.20
N THR A 99 -5.75 -7.84 -12.17
CA THR A 99 -6.40 -6.68 -12.79
C THR A 99 -7.28 -5.93 -11.80
N THR A 100 -7.11 -4.61 -11.74
CA THR A 100 -7.91 -3.68 -10.93
C THR A 100 -8.54 -2.59 -11.80
N THR A 101 -9.41 -1.77 -11.22
CA THR A 101 -10.04 -0.65 -11.93
C THR A 101 -8.98 0.34 -12.43
N GLY A 102 -9.04 0.69 -13.71
CA GLY A 102 -8.08 1.58 -14.38
C GLY A 102 -6.95 0.85 -15.11
N ASP A 103 -6.83 -0.47 -14.97
CA ASP A 103 -5.78 -1.22 -15.67
C ASP A 103 -6.08 -1.37 -17.16
N THR A 104 -5.03 -1.29 -17.97
CA THR A 104 -5.08 -1.57 -19.41
C THR A 104 -4.78 -3.04 -19.68
N LEU A 105 -5.65 -3.67 -20.46
CA LEU A 105 -5.46 -5.01 -20.99
C LEU A 105 -5.17 -4.93 -22.49
N CYS A 106 -4.08 -5.52 -22.96
CA CYS A 106 -3.70 -5.45 -24.37
C CYS A 106 -3.10 -6.76 -24.87
N ASP A 107 -2.86 -6.79 -26.20
CA ASP A 107 -2.12 -7.86 -26.84
C ASP A 107 -0.66 -7.86 -26.31
N PRO A 108 -0.16 -8.99 -25.80
CA PRO A 108 1.24 -9.09 -25.36
C PRO A 108 2.27 -8.76 -26.44
N ALA A 109 1.90 -8.90 -27.73
CA ALA A 109 2.78 -8.60 -28.86
C ALA A 109 2.79 -7.11 -29.24
N ALA A 110 1.83 -6.33 -28.75
CA ALA A 110 1.70 -4.89 -29.02
C ALA A 110 1.32 -4.12 -27.76
N PRO A 111 2.21 -4.03 -26.75
CA PRO A 111 1.94 -3.39 -25.49
C PRO A 111 1.58 -1.91 -25.66
N ILE A 112 0.58 -1.47 -24.93
CA ILE A 112 0.16 -0.07 -24.81
C ILE A 112 -0.49 0.14 -23.45
N ILE A 113 -0.26 1.28 -22.83
CA ILE A 113 -1.00 1.75 -21.66
C ILE A 113 -1.95 2.84 -22.14
N LEU A 114 -3.24 2.55 -22.08
CA LEU A 114 -4.27 3.52 -22.44
C LEU A 114 -4.34 4.62 -21.38
N GLU A 115 -5.02 5.72 -21.71
CA GLU A 115 -5.24 6.82 -20.79
C GLU A 115 -5.75 6.31 -19.43
N SER A 116 -5.00 6.63 -18.38
CA SER A 116 -5.32 6.16 -17.02
C SER A 116 -6.43 6.99 -16.39
N MET A 117 -7.30 6.31 -15.64
CA MET A 117 -8.28 7.02 -14.80
C MET A 117 -7.58 7.56 -13.55
N GLU A 118 -7.75 8.85 -13.29
CA GLU A 118 -7.30 9.46 -12.04
C GLU A 118 -8.42 9.37 -11.00
N PHE A 119 -8.09 8.81 -9.85
CA PHE A 119 -9.01 8.72 -8.71
C PHE A 119 -8.59 9.70 -7.63
N PRO A 120 -9.56 10.43 -7.02
CA PRO A 120 -9.24 11.31 -5.90
C PRO A 120 -8.79 10.49 -4.68
N GLU A 121 -7.86 11.06 -3.93
CA GLU A 121 -7.41 10.45 -2.69
C GLU A 121 -8.50 10.51 -1.60
N PRO A 122 -8.57 9.50 -0.71
CA PRO A 122 -9.47 9.50 0.42
C PRO A 122 -9.25 10.70 1.33
N VAL A 123 -10.35 11.29 1.84
CA VAL A 123 -10.30 12.52 2.65
C VAL A 123 -10.58 12.29 4.14
N ILE A 124 -11.20 11.18 4.52
CA ILE A 124 -11.45 10.82 5.92
C ILE A 124 -11.02 9.40 6.22
N SER A 125 -10.69 9.16 7.47
CA SER A 125 -10.26 7.84 7.96
C SER A 125 -10.95 7.50 9.27
N VAL A 126 -11.32 6.24 9.44
CA VAL A 126 -11.84 5.68 10.68
C VAL A 126 -11.13 4.37 11.01
N ALA A 127 -11.06 4.04 12.28
CA ALA A 127 -10.58 2.73 12.72
C ALA A 127 -11.75 1.73 12.65
N ILE A 128 -11.47 0.51 12.22
CA ILE A 128 -12.43 -0.58 12.19
C ILE A 128 -11.86 -1.78 12.94
N GLU A 129 -12.67 -2.32 13.84
CA GLU A 129 -12.28 -3.45 14.69
C GLU A 129 -13.29 -4.60 14.51
N PRO A 130 -12.83 -5.84 14.33
CA PRO A 130 -13.73 -6.98 14.25
C PRO A 130 -14.40 -7.22 15.61
N ALA A 131 -15.68 -7.59 15.62
CA ALA A 131 -16.42 -7.89 16.83
C ALA A 131 -15.88 -9.14 17.56
N SER A 132 -15.14 -10.01 16.88
CA SER A 132 -14.52 -11.21 17.45
C SER A 132 -13.24 -11.60 16.71
N LYS A 133 -12.40 -12.41 17.34
CA LYS A 133 -11.17 -12.94 16.70
C LYS A 133 -11.48 -13.76 15.44
N ALA A 134 -12.57 -14.50 15.41
CA ALA A 134 -13.01 -15.25 14.24
C ALA A 134 -13.47 -14.35 13.07
N ALA A 135 -13.94 -13.13 13.37
CA ALA A 135 -14.31 -12.14 12.37
C ALA A 135 -13.09 -11.43 11.74
N GLN A 136 -11.93 -11.48 12.40
CA GLN A 136 -10.74 -10.73 11.94
C GLN A 136 -10.23 -11.18 10.57
N GLU A 137 -10.08 -12.50 10.36
CA GLU A 137 -9.63 -13.03 9.06
C GLU A 137 -10.64 -12.73 7.94
N LYS A 138 -11.92 -12.92 8.25
CA LYS A 138 -13.01 -12.61 7.31
C LYS A 138 -13.05 -11.13 6.96
N MET A 139 -12.83 -10.27 7.96
CA MET A 139 -12.77 -8.82 7.76
C MET A 139 -11.64 -8.42 6.82
N GLY A 140 -10.44 -8.97 7.00
CA GLY A 140 -9.31 -8.69 6.13
C GLY A 140 -9.60 -9.05 4.67
N ILE A 141 -10.14 -10.24 4.41
CA ILE A 141 -10.51 -10.70 3.07
C ILE A 141 -11.62 -9.81 2.46
N ALA A 142 -12.62 -9.46 3.26
CA ALA A 142 -13.73 -8.64 2.80
C ALA A 142 -13.29 -7.21 2.47
N LEU A 143 -12.47 -6.59 3.33
CA LEU A 143 -11.92 -5.26 3.10
C LEU A 143 -11.03 -5.21 1.86
N GLN A 144 -10.20 -6.24 1.65
CA GLN A 144 -9.40 -6.33 0.44
C GLN A 144 -10.25 -6.37 -0.83
N LYS A 145 -11.31 -7.17 -0.84
CA LYS A 145 -12.25 -7.24 -1.97
C LYS A 145 -12.94 -5.90 -2.23
N LEU A 146 -13.36 -5.21 -1.17
CA LEU A 146 -13.98 -3.89 -1.29
C LEU A 146 -13.00 -2.84 -1.84
N ALA A 147 -11.73 -2.89 -1.43
CA ALA A 147 -10.68 -2.02 -1.97
C ALA A 147 -10.32 -2.34 -3.43
N GLU A 148 -10.45 -3.60 -3.87
CA GLU A 148 -10.30 -3.96 -5.29
C GLU A 148 -11.45 -3.42 -6.15
N GLU A 149 -12.67 -3.31 -5.59
CA GLU A 149 -13.83 -2.77 -6.29
C GLU A 149 -13.82 -1.24 -6.39
N ASP A 150 -13.33 -0.56 -5.36
CA ASP A 150 -13.36 0.89 -5.23
C ASP A 150 -11.97 1.48 -5.01
N PRO A 151 -11.37 2.09 -6.04
CA PRO A 151 -10.04 2.68 -5.94
C PRO A 151 -9.97 3.92 -5.04
N THR A 152 -11.10 4.51 -4.64
CA THR A 152 -11.17 5.63 -3.68
C THR A 152 -11.29 5.16 -2.23
N PHE A 153 -11.35 3.85 -2.01
CA PHE A 153 -11.36 3.22 -0.71
C PHE A 153 -10.01 2.55 -0.43
N THR A 154 -9.38 2.88 0.68
CA THR A 154 -8.10 2.29 1.08
C THR A 154 -8.16 1.66 2.45
N VAL A 155 -7.35 0.63 2.64
CA VAL A 155 -7.22 -0.10 3.91
C VAL A 155 -5.75 -0.18 4.28
N ARG A 156 -5.42 0.20 5.50
CA ARG A 156 -4.07 0.03 6.04
C ARG A 156 -4.12 -0.46 7.48
N THR A 157 -3.11 -1.16 7.89
CA THR A 157 -2.89 -1.45 9.32
C THR A 157 -1.91 -0.41 9.85
N ASP A 158 -2.28 0.25 10.93
CA ASP A 158 -1.40 1.15 11.64
C ASP A 158 -0.39 0.30 12.44
N GLU A 159 0.89 0.45 12.14
CA GLU A 159 1.95 -0.40 12.71
C GLU A 159 2.15 -0.16 14.20
N GLU A 160 1.77 1.00 14.71
CA GLU A 160 1.98 1.38 16.10
C GLU A 160 0.81 1.01 17.00
N THR A 161 -0.39 1.30 16.53
CA THR A 161 -1.61 0.99 17.29
C THR A 161 -2.15 -0.40 17.02
N GLY A 162 -1.70 -1.04 15.91
CA GLY A 162 -2.23 -2.31 15.44
C GLY A 162 -3.65 -2.22 14.88
N GLN A 163 -4.23 -1.02 14.81
CA GLN A 163 -5.59 -0.83 14.32
C GLN A 163 -5.66 -0.96 12.79
N THR A 164 -6.75 -1.52 12.29
CA THR A 164 -7.10 -1.44 10.89
C THR A 164 -7.78 -0.12 10.62
N ILE A 165 -7.18 0.69 9.75
CA ILE A 165 -7.70 2.00 9.34
C ILE A 165 -8.27 1.87 7.95
N ILE A 166 -9.52 2.30 7.78
CA ILE A 166 -10.18 2.42 6.48
C ILE A 166 -10.35 3.90 6.14
N SER A 167 -10.08 4.24 4.89
CA SER A 167 -10.17 5.63 4.42
C SER A 167 -11.03 5.71 3.18
N GLY A 168 -11.80 6.78 3.06
CA GLY A 168 -12.75 6.98 1.97
C GLY A 168 -13.07 8.46 1.72
N MET A 169 -13.99 8.70 0.80
CA MET A 169 -14.35 10.03 0.31
C MET A 169 -15.28 10.83 1.25
N GLY A 170 -15.81 10.20 2.29
CA GLY A 170 -16.71 10.84 3.26
C GLY A 170 -17.38 9.83 4.18
N GLU A 171 -18.09 10.32 5.21
CA GLU A 171 -18.77 9.48 6.21
C GLU A 171 -19.73 8.49 5.55
N LEU A 172 -20.61 8.97 4.65
CA LEU A 172 -21.56 8.11 3.96
C LEU A 172 -20.87 7.00 3.15
N HIS A 173 -19.74 7.30 2.53
CA HIS A 173 -18.96 6.30 1.80
C HIS A 173 -18.49 5.18 2.73
N LEU A 174 -17.90 5.53 3.89
CA LEU A 174 -17.43 4.55 4.87
C LEU A 174 -18.58 3.79 5.53
N ASP A 175 -19.71 4.44 5.79
CA ASP A 175 -20.92 3.80 6.31
C ASP A 175 -21.44 2.73 5.36
N ILE A 176 -21.46 3.01 4.05
CA ILE A 176 -21.85 2.03 3.02
C ILE A 176 -20.87 0.86 3.00
N ILE A 177 -19.56 1.10 3.11
CA ILE A 177 -18.55 0.02 3.18
C ILE A 177 -18.79 -0.88 4.40
N VAL A 178 -19.05 -0.29 5.56
CA VAL A 178 -19.33 -1.03 6.81
C VAL A 178 -20.65 -1.82 6.70
N ASP A 179 -21.67 -1.22 6.10
CA ASP A 179 -22.95 -1.90 5.84
C ASP A 179 -22.76 -3.10 4.88
N ARG A 180 -21.95 -2.94 3.84
CA ARG A 180 -21.59 -4.02 2.91
C ARG A 180 -20.80 -5.14 3.61
N LEU A 181 -19.88 -4.81 4.53
CA LEU A 181 -19.20 -5.83 5.34
C LEU A 181 -20.20 -6.70 6.10
N LEU A 182 -21.21 -6.10 6.71
CA LEU A 182 -22.23 -6.82 7.44
C LEU A 182 -23.16 -7.62 6.52
N ARG A 183 -23.71 -6.98 5.48
CA ARG A 183 -24.76 -7.59 4.65
C ARG A 183 -24.22 -8.60 3.64
N GLU A 184 -23.12 -8.29 2.95
CA GLU A 184 -22.58 -9.14 1.89
C GLU A 184 -21.61 -10.19 2.44
N PHE A 185 -20.71 -9.78 3.34
CA PHE A 185 -19.66 -10.65 3.85
C PHE A 185 -19.95 -11.29 5.21
N LYS A 186 -21.06 -10.90 5.86
CA LYS A 186 -21.45 -11.40 7.19
C LYS A 186 -20.37 -11.18 8.25
N VAL A 187 -19.72 -10.01 8.20
CA VAL A 187 -18.67 -9.58 9.12
C VAL A 187 -19.21 -8.45 9.99
N GLU A 188 -19.29 -8.70 11.29
CA GLU A 188 -19.62 -7.66 12.27
C GLU A 188 -18.34 -6.93 12.68
N ALA A 189 -18.36 -5.61 12.57
CA ALA A 189 -17.26 -4.75 12.92
C ALA A 189 -17.75 -3.52 13.67
N LYS A 190 -16.88 -2.98 14.53
CA LYS A 190 -17.08 -1.71 15.25
C LYS A 190 -16.25 -0.64 14.60
N VAL A 191 -16.84 0.53 14.40
CA VAL A 191 -16.16 1.71 13.85
C VAL A 191 -15.89 2.69 14.98
N GLY A 192 -14.70 3.28 14.98
CA GLY A 192 -14.27 4.26 15.96
C GLY A 192 -13.25 5.24 15.38
N ASN A 193 -12.88 6.23 16.18
CA ASN A 193 -11.81 7.13 15.80
C ASN A 193 -10.46 6.42 15.86
N PRO A 194 -9.53 6.71 14.92
CA PRO A 194 -8.17 6.23 15.01
C PRO A 194 -7.50 6.68 16.31
N GLN A 195 -6.70 5.82 16.89
CA GLN A 195 -5.89 6.19 18.05
C GLN A 195 -4.79 7.15 17.62
N VAL A 196 -4.50 8.12 18.49
CA VAL A 196 -3.37 9.03 18.26
C VAL A 196 -2.09 8.31 18.66
N ALA A 197 -1.18 8.17 17.71
CA ALA A 197 0.15 7.66 17.98
C ALA A 197 1.04 8.78 18.52
N TYR A 198 1.22 8.79 19.83
CA TYR A 198 2.10 9.75 20.48
C TYR A 198 3.57 9.42 20.23
N ARG A 199 4.38 10.46 20.15
CA ARG A 199 5.84 10.42 20.06
C ARG A 199 6.44 11.30 21.14
N GLU A 200 7.66 10.97 21.53
CA GLU A 200 8.48 11.85 22.36
C GLU A 200 9.56 12.50 21.51
N THR A 201 9.98 13.68 21.90
CA THR A 201 11.16 14.35 21.32
C THR A 201 11.77 15.27 22.36
N ILE A 202 12.93 15.84 22.06
CA ILE A 202 13.58 16.84 22.87
C ILE A 202 13.38 18.22 22.25
N THR A 203 13.33 19.25 23.08
CA THR A 203 13.14 20.64 22.65
C THR A 203 14.43 21.47 22.69
N GLN A 204 15.48 20.94 23.33
CA GLN A 204 16.76 21.62 23.49
C GLN A 204 17.92 20.64 23.32
N PRO A 205 19.06 21.10 22.78
CA PRO A 205 20.27 20.30 22.74
C PRO A 205 20.75 19.93 24.15
N VAL A 206 21.26 18.71 24.29
CA VAL A 206 21.80 18.21 25.55
C VAL A 206 23.10 17.43 25.32
N ASP A 207 24.10 17.71 26.13
CA ASP A 207 25.33 16.91 26.21
C ASP A 207 25.19 15.89 27.33
N VAL A 208 25.38 14.61 27.03
CA VAL A 208 25.28 13.53 27.97
C VAL A 208 26.58 12.74 28.00
N GLU A 209 27.07 12.50 29.20
CA GLU A 209 28.22 11.63 29.46
C GLU A 209 27.81 10.54 30.43
N TYR A 210 28.02 9.30 30.07
CA TYR A 210 27.69 8.16 30.90
C TYR A 210 28.82 7.15 30.98
N LYS A 211 29.12 6.72 32.20
CA LYS A 211 30.12 5.68 32.51
C LYS A 211 29.42 4.46 33.09
N TYR A 212 29.48 3.36 32.38
CA TYR A 212 29.03 2.07 32.88
C TYR A 212 30.21 1.29 33.42
N GLN A 213 30.16 0.92 34.68
CA GLN A 213 31.17 0.10 35.31
C GLN A 213 30.51 -1.00 36.15
N LYS A 214 30.79 -2.24 35.81
CA LYS A 214 30.27 -3.38 36.55
C LYS A 214 31.38 -4.41 36.72
N GLN A 215 31.64 -4.81 37.96
CA GLN A 215 32.57 -5.89 38.29
C GLN A 215 31.86 -6.89 39.19
N SER A 216 31.72 -8.14 38.69
CA SER A 216 31.16 -9.25 39.44
C SER A 216 32.02 -10.46 39.19
N GLY A 217 32.97 -10.74 40.09
CA GLY A 217 33.79 -11.97 40.13
C GLY A 217 34.47 -12.34 38.82
N GLY A 218 35.64 -11.77 38.49
CA GLY A 218 36.39 -12.07 37.27
C GLY A 218 36.60 -10.86 36.35
N ARG A 219 36.24 -10.96 35.07
CA ARG A 219 36.40 -9.85 34.10
C ARG A 219 35.35 -8.78 34.33
N GLY A 220 35.78 -7.54 34.58
CA GLY A 220 34.89 -6.37 34.67
C GLY A 220 34.38 -5.91 33.31
N GLN A 221 33.25 -5.22 33.30
CA GLN A 221 32.72 -4.51 32.14
C GLN A 221 32.85 -3.01 32.37
N TYR A 222 33.34 -2.30 31.37
CA TYR A 222 33.47 -0.85 31.41
C TYR A 222 33.03 -0.29 30.06
N GLY A 223 32.21 0.77 30.10
CA GLY A 223 31.83 1.54 28.93
C GLY A 223 31.65 3.00 29.32
N HIS A 224 32.27 3.87 28.57
CA HIS A 224 32.16 5.32 28.76
C HIS A 224 31.83 5.95 27.42
N VAL A 225 30.69 6.63 27.35
CA VAL A 225 30.21 7.28 26.15
C VAL A 225 29.87 8.72 26.42
N LYS A 226 30.20 9.60 25.48
CA LYS A 226 29.78 10.98 25.46
C LYS A 226 29.12 11.30 24.14
N ILE A 227 27.88 11.75 24.23
CA ILE A 227 27.05 12.11 23.07
C ILE A 227 26.45 13.49 23.28
N ARG A 228 26.19 14.15 22.16
CA ARG A 228 25.31 15.31 22.11
C ARG A 228 24.05 14.96 21.36
N VAL A 229 22.91 15.24 21.94
CA VAL A 229 21.60 15.00 21.33
C VAL A 229 20.99 16.36 21.01
N ASN A 230 20.68 16.57 19.73
CA ASN A 230 20.08 17.80 19.22
C ASN A 230 18.67 17.51 18.73
N PRO A 231 17.68 18.38 18.96
CA PRO A 231 16.40 18.30 18.30
C PRO A 231 16.57 18.58 16.80
N THR A 232 15.74 17.95 15.98
CA THR A 232 15.63 18.24 14.54
C THR A 232 14.22 18.76 14.22
N GLU A 233 13.99 19.17 12.98
CA GLU A 233 12.66 19.59 12.56
C GLU A 233 11.70 18.40 12.54
N PRO A 234 10.39 18.62 12.81
CA PRO A 234 9.40 17.57 12.79
C PRO A 234 9.38 16.80 11.46
N GLY A 235 9.48 15.46 11.55
CA GLY A 235 9.49 14.58 10.39
C GLY A 235 10.87 14.29 9.81
N GLU A 236 11.95 14.87 10.34
CA GLU A 236 13.32 14.56 9.89
C GLU A 236 13.84 13.20 10.40
N GLY A 237 13.20 12.65 11.41
CA GLY A 237 13.53 11.34 11.97
C GLY A 237 14.86 11.33 12.75
N TYR A 238 15.52 10.18 12.72
CA TYR A 238 16.77 9.96 13.43
C TYR A 238 17.99 10.21 12.54
N LYS A 239 18.97 10.96 13.07
CA LYS A 239 20.27 11.18 12.41
C LYS A 239 21.40 10.81 13.39
N PHE A 240 22.44 10.15 12.89
CA PHE A 240 23.62 9.82 13.68
C PHE A 240 24.89 10.34 13.00
N GLU A 241 25.71 11.03 13.77
CA GLU A 241 26.97 11.59 13.29
C GLU A 241 28.12 11.21 14.21
N ASN A 242 29.15 10.59 13.65
CA ASN A 242 30.36 10.28 14.39
C ASN A 242 31.37 11.46 14.30
N LYS A 243 31.54 12.19 15.40
CA LYS A 243 32.47 13.32 15.54
C LYS A 243 33.70 12.96 16.39
N THR A 244 34.04 11.71 16.53
CA THR A 244 35.23 11.30 17.29
C THR A 244 36.51 11.69 16.56
N VAL A 245 37.44 12.32 17.26
CA VAL A 245 38.70 12.84 16.71
C VAL A 245 39.88 12.02 17.23
N GLY A 246 40.88 11.74 16.36
CA GLY A 246 42.19 11.26 16.78
C GLY A 246 42.32 9.79 17.13
N GLY A 247 41.40 8.92 16.64
CA GLY A 247 41.52 7.47 16.89
C GLY A 247 41.19 7.05 18.33
N SER A 248 40.61 7.94 19.12
CA SER A 248 40.19 7.71 20.51
C SER A 248 39.06 6.69 20.65
N VAL A 249 38.50 6.24 19.53
CA VAL A 249 37.46 5.24 19.50
C VAL A 249 37.77 4.21 18.42
N PRO A 250 37.91 2.92 18.76
CA PRO A 250 37.94 1.87 17.75
C PRO A 250 36.66 1.89 16.91
N LYS A 251 36.79 1.89 15.59
CA LYS A 251 35.66 1.97 14.65
C LYS A 251 34.59 0.91 14.86
N GLU A 252 34.99 -0.23 15.43
CA GLU A 252 34.13 -1.37 15.73
C GLU A 252 33.01 -1.08 16.76
N TYR A 253 33.17 -0.04 17.60
CA TYR A 253 32.18 0.29 18.64
C TYR A 253 31.19 1.38 18.21
N VAL A 254 31.45 2.07 17.11
CA VAL A 254 30.57 3.13 16.61
C VAL A 254 29.18 2.57 16.21
N GLY A 255 29.18 1.48 15.42
CA GLY A 255 27.94 0.83 15.01
C GLY A 255 27.11 0.27 16.16
N PRO A 256 27.70 -0.52 17.09
CA PRO A 256 27.01 -0.96 18.29
C PRO A 256 26.46 0.16 19.17
N THR A 257 27.14 1.31 19.24
CA THR A 257 26.64 2.48 19.97
C THR A 257 25.40 3.07 19.29
N ASP A 258 25.45 3.26 17.99
CA ASP A 258 24.29 3.71 17.21
C ASP A 258 23.08 2.77 17.37
N MET A 259 23.31 1.47 17.27
CA MET A 259 22.24 0.47 17.51
C MET A 259 21.67 0.55 18.93
N GLY A 260 22.53 0.80 19.94
CA GLY A 260 22.11 0.97 21.32
C GLY A 260 21.24 2.23 21.51
N ILE A 261 21.59 3.33 20.84
CA ILE A 261 20.79 4.56 20.85
C ILE A 261 19.44 4.33 20.18
N GLN A 262 19.40 3.74 19.00
CA GLN A 262 18.16 3.42 18.30
C GLN A 262 17.27 2.48 19.13
N GLY A 263 17.87 1.50 19.81
CA GLY A 263 17.16 0.61 20.74
C GLY A 263 16.54 1.37 21.94
N ALA A 264 17.27 2.33 22.50
CA ALA A 264 16.76 3.15 23.60
C ALA A 264 15.63 4.10 23.14
N MET A 265 15.68 4.58 21.91
CA MET A 265 14.65 5.45 21.35
C MET A 265 13.30 4.76 21.14
N GLN A 266 13.23 3.43 21.13
CA GLN A 266 11.95 2.71 21.01
C GLN A 266 11.01 2.93 22.19
N SER A 267 11.54 3.36 23.33
CA SER A 267 10.74 3.62 24.53
C SER A 267 11.26 4.88 25.24
N GLY A 268 10.58 5.98 25.06
CA GLY A 268 10.91 7.25 25.70
C GLY A 268 10.69 7.23 27.20
N ILE A 269 11.32 8.18 27.90
CA ILE A 269 11.35 8.23 29.37
C ILE A 269 10.17 9.00 29.99
N VAL A 270 9.42 9.77 29.21
CA VAL A 270 8.30 10.58 29.71
C VAL A 270 7.04 9.73 29.85
N ALA A 271 6.66 9.04 28.80
CA ALA A 271 5.43 8.23 28.77
C ALA A 271 5.61 6.87 28.08
N GLY A 272 6.84 6.54 27.68
CA GLY A 272 7.17 5.27 27.04
C GLY A 272 6.92 5.24 25.52
N TYR A 273 6.60 6.39 24.90
CA TYR A 273 6.42 6.47 23.47
C TYR A 273 7.76 6.54 22.73
N PRO A 274 7.84 6.07 21.48
CA PRO A 274 9.07 6.17 20.71
C PRO A 274 9.58 7.61 20.58
N VAL A 275 10.89 7.80 20.71
CA VAL A 275 11.55 9.09 20.53
C VAL A 275 11.86 9.30 19.06
N VAL A 276 11.52 10.46 18.52
CA VAL A 276 11.73 10.83 17.11
C VAL A 276 12.35 12.22 16.97
N ASP A 277 12.78 12.56 15.77
CA ASP A 277 13.25 13.89 15.40
C ASP A 277 14.42 14.35 16.26
N VAL A 278 15.46 13.50 16.35
CA VAL A 278 16.70 13.78 17.06
C VAL A 278 17.93 13.47 16.23
N ALA A 279 18.94 14.31 16.35
CA ALA A 279 20.26 14.08 15.79
C ALA A 279 21.26 13.82 16.93
N VAL A 280 21.97 12.69 16.86
CA VAL A 280 22.95 12.30 17.87
C VAL A 280 24.36 12.41 17.29
N GLU A 281 25.20 13.20 17.98
CA GLU A 281 26.61 13.33 17.68
C GLU A 281 27.41 12.55 18.73
N LEU A 282 28.19 11.59 18.26
CA LEU A 282 29.09 10.83 19.11
C LEU A 282 30.44 11.51 19.20
N SER A 283 30.85 11.91 20.40
CA SER A 283 32.14 12.62 20.62
C SER A 283 33.18 11.76 21.31
N LEU A 284 32.79 10.79 22.14
CA LEU A 284 33.74 9.90 22.84
C LEU A 284 33.11 8.52 23.08
N ILE A 285 33.93 7.49 22.87
CA ILE A 285 33.68 6.13 23.43
C ILE A 285 34.98 5.64 24.04
N HIS A 286 34.91 5.07 25.24
CA HIS A 286 35.99 4.34 25.86
C HIS A 286 35.46 3.06 26.49
N ILE A 287 35.98 1.91 26.12
CA ILE A 287 35.55 0.60 26.58
C ILE A 287 36.68 -0.14 27.25
#